data_b31a8c3b73f33e653a3aa53cd7da2731
#
_entry.id   b31a8c3b73f33e653a3aa53cd7da2731
#
_cell.length_a   1.000
_cell.length_b   1.000
_cell.length_c   1.000
_cell.angle_alpha   90.00
_cell.angle_beta   90.00
_cell.angle_gamma   90.00
#
_symmetry.space_group_name_H-M   'P 1'
#
loop_
_entity.id
_entity.type
_entity.pdbx_description
1 polymer ?
#
loop_
_entity_poly.entity_id
_entity_poly.type
_entity_poly.pdbx_seq_one_letter_code
_entity_poly.pdbx_strand_id
1 'polypeptide(L)'
;MAEPIFVLEHISFTYPGGRQVFRDMDFALYPDRKIGLYGPNGSGKTTLIKLLSGKTTFFRLIMGLAAPQEGRILFHGRPLETEKDFRELRCKVGLVLQHAEDQLFCPTVLEDVAFGPLNLGCTQDEARDRAASTLERLGLAGFENRLTHRLSGGEKKLVSLATVLVMEPEALLLDEPTNGLDPEARQRIIGVLKTLPTARIIISHDWDFLAETSSEYLTVEGQHFTDAAPSHAHAHMHVHPLGNKPHEH
;
A
#
# COMPACT_ATOMS: atom_id res chain seq x y z
N MET A 1 20.03 -12.16 13.18
CA MET A 1 19.34 -11.13 12.37
C MET A 1 18.01 -11.73 11.96
N ALA A 2 16.94 -10.94 11.96
CA ALA A 2 15.63 -11.44 11.49
C ALA A 2 15.74 -11.81 10.00
N GLU A 3 15.04 -12.86 9.60
CA GLU A 3 14.94 -13.27 8.20
C GLU A 3 14.01 -12.30 7.45
N PRO A 4 14.33 -11.88 6.22
CA PRO A 4 13.47 -11.02 5.43
C PRO A 4 12.19 -11.75 5.00
N ILE A 5 11.05 -11.03 4.99
CA ILE A 5 9.78 -11.54 4.49
C ILE A 5 9.91 -11.82 2.99
N PHE A 6 10.41 -10.84 2.23
CA PHE A 6 10.75 -11.04 0.81
C PHE A 6 12.01 -10.25 0.44
N VAL A 7 12.69 -10.74 -0.60
CA VAL A 7 13.89 -10.12 -1.17
C VAL A 7 13.74 -10.05 -2.70
N LEU A 8 14.12 -8.93 -3.27
CA LEU A 8 14.34 -8.75 -4.70
C LEU A 8 15.86 -8.65 -4.92
N GLU A 9 16.40 -9.49 -5.78
CA GLU A 9 17.85 -9.55 -6.07
C GLU A 9 18.10 -9.28 -7.54
N HIS A 10 18.92 -8.27 -7.84
CA HIS A 10 19.37 -7.90 -9.19
C HIS A 10 18.24 -7.66 -10.18
N ILE A 11 17.11 -7.09 -9.72
CA ILE A 11 15.91 -6.87 -10.53
C ILE A 11 16.15 -5.83 -11.62
N SER A 12 16.00 -6.27 -12.87
CA SER A 12 15.91 -5.37 -14.03
C SER A 12 14.53 -5.49 -14.67
N PHE A 13 13.88 -4.36 -14.90
CA PHE A 13 12.55 -4.31 -15.51
C PHE A 13 12.39 -3.16 -16.51
N THR A 14 11.93 -3.52 -17.71
CA THR A 14 11.65 -2.60 -18.81
C THR A 14 10.25 -2.88 -19.36
N TYR A 15 9.44 -1.85 -19.52
CA TYR A 15 8.12 -1.98 -20.17
C TYR A 15 8.24 -2.27 -21.67
N PRO A 16 7.25 -2.94 -22.28
CA PRO A 16 7.10 -2.98 -23.73
C PRO A 16 7.11 -1.53 -24.27
N GLY A 17 8.00 -1.24 -25.23
CA GLY A 17 8.24 0.14 -25.71
C GLY A 17 9.55 0.76 -25.20
N GLY A 18 10.41 -0.02 -24.51
CA GLY A 18 11.80 0.35 -24.22
C GLY A 18 12.01 1.23 -22.99
N ARG A 19 10.96 1.45 -22.17
CA ARG A 19 11.09 2.22 -20.95
C ARG A 19 11.62 1.37 -19.82
N GLN A 20 12.90 1.53 -19.48
CA GLN A 20 13.52 0.90 -18.31
C GLN A 20 13.06 1.60 -17.02
N VAL A 21 12.62 0.80 -16.05
CA VAL A 21 12.11 1.27 -14.72
C VAL A 21 13.11 0.95 -13.62
N PHE A 22 13.60 -0.28 -13.60
CA PHE A 22 14.63 -0.73 -12.67
C PHE A 22 15.80 -1.36 -13.44
N ARG A 23 16.99 -1.19 -12.88
CA ARG A 23 18.22 -1.77 -13.40
C ARG A 23 19.06 -2.25 -12.22
N ASP A 24 19.30 -3.57 -12.17
CA ASP A 24 20.12 -4.18 -11.11
C ASP A 24 19.75 -3.70 -9.69
N MET A 25 18.42 -3.76 -9.40
CA MET A 25 17.85 -3.23 -8.17
C MET A 25 17.74 -4.33 -7.13
N ASP A 26 18.28 -4.06 -5.93
CA ASP A 26 18.14 -4.90 -4.75
C ASP A 26 17.19 -4.25 -3.74
N PHE A 27 16.39 -5.08 -3.08
CA PHE A 27 15.51 -4.63 -2.01
C PHE A 27 15.16 -5.80 -1.08
N ALA A 28 15.05 -5.54 0.23
CA ALA A 28 14.58 -6.52 1.21
C ALA A 28 13.62 -5.89 2.21
N LEU A 29 12.48 -6.55 2.46
CA LEU A 29 11.55 -6.19 3.53
C LEU A 29 11.72 -7.15 4.70
N TYR A 30 12.06 -6.61 5.86
CA TYR A 30 12.15 -7.35 7.11
C TYR A 30 10.87 -7.17 7.96
N PRO A 31 10.58 -8.09 8.88
CA PRO A 31 9.56 -7.88 9.90
C PRO A 31 9.78 -6.54 10.61
N ASP A 32 8.71 -5.88 11.02
CA ASP A 32 8.68 -4.59 11.74
C ASP A 32 9.12 -3.34 10.94
N ARG A 33 9.67 -3.48 9.72
CA ARG A 33 10.00 -2.32 8.89
C ARG A 33 8.73 -1.62 8.37
N LYS A 34 8.72 -0.30 8.49
CA LYS A 34 7.62 0.58 8.06
C LYS A 34 8.19 1.62 7.11
N ILE A 35 8.12 1.32 5.81
CA ILE A 35 8.80 2.09 4.76
C ILE A 35 7.81 2.96 4.02
N GLY A 36 8.09 4.26 3.94
CA GLY A 36 7.42 5.22 3.07
C GLY A 36 8.19 5.40 1.77
N LEU A 37 7.56 5.09 0.63
CA LEU A 37 8.10 5.41 -0.70
C LEU A 37 7.57 6.77 -1.15
N TYR A 38 8.33 7.81 -0.88
CA TYR A 38 7.97 9.16 -1.26
C TYR A 38 8.25 9.43 -2.73
N GLY A 39 7.34 10.16 -3.39
CA GLY A 39 7.53 10.68 -4.73
C GLY A 39 6.94 12.07 -4.84
N PRO A 40 7.79 13.11 -4.92
CA PRO A 40 7.30 14.48 -4.99
C PRO A 40 6.43 14.70 -6.23
N ASN A 41 5.31 15.40 -6.05
CA ASN A 41 4.57 16.03 -7.13
C ASN A 41 5.39 17.25 -7.60
N GLY A 42 6.29 17.08 -8.54
CA GLY A 42 7.17 18.17 -8.98
C GLY A 42 7.15 18.41 -10.48
N SER A 43 6.72 19.56 -10.88
CA SER A 43 6.97 20.43 -12.06
C SER A 43 7.35 19.85 -13.44
N GLY A 44 7.36 18.56 -13.65
CA GLY A 44 7.56 17.94 -14.96
C GLY A 44 6.64 16.76 -15.14
N LYS A 45 5.53 16.91 -15.85
CA LYS A 45 4.54 15.83 -16.11
C LYS A 45 5.18 14.52 -16.57
N THR A 46 6.31 14.59 -17.27
CA THR A 46 7.06 13.41 -17.75
C THR A 46 7.85 12.72 -16.65
N THR A 47 8.40 13.46 -15.67
CA THR A 47 9.16 12.90 -14.54
C THR A 47 8.20 12.28 -13.51
N LEU A 48 7.05 12.91 -13.28
CA LEU A 48 6.02 12.40 -12.38
C LEU A 48 5.45 11.05 -12.85
N ILE A 49 5.11 10.93 -14.13
CA ILE A 49 4.66 9.66 -14.74
C ILE A 49 5.76 8.59 -14.63
N LYS A 50 7.02 8.96 -14.72
CA LYS A 50 8.15 8.02 -14.55
C LYS A 50 8.27 7.51 -13.12
N LEU A 51 8.14 8.38 -12.12
CA LEU A 51 8.24 8.03 -10.70
C LEU A 51 7.05 7.22 -10.20
N LEU A 52 5.82 7.63 -10.51
CA LEU A 52 4.60 6.92 -10.11
C LEU A 52 4.54 5.53 -10.74
N SER A 53 4.83 5.40 -12.04
CA SER A 53 4.84 4.08 -12.70
C SER A 53 5.94 3.14 -12.19
N GLY A 54 7.06 3.69 -11.69
CA GLY A 54 8.11 2.88 -11.05
C GLY A 54 7.65 2.25 -9.74
N LYS A 55 6.98 3.01 -8.89
CA LYS A 55 6.52 2.54 -7.58
C LYS A 55 5.42 1.49 -7.68
N THR A 56 4.38 1.75 -8.48
CA THR A 56 3.32 0.77 -8.76
C THR A 56 3.90 -0.48 -9.45
N THR A 57 4.92 -0.29 -10.33
CA THR A 57 5.64 -1.42 -10.96
C THR A 57 6.36 -2.26 -9.91
N PHE A 58 6.96 -1.65 -8.90
CA PHE A 58 7.60 -2.34 -7.80
C PHE A 58 6.62 -3.28 -7.07
N PHE A 59 5.42 -2.80 -6.72
CA PHE A 59 4.39 -3.65 -6.14
C PHE A 59 3.93 -4.75 -7.08
N ARG A 60 3.79 -4.47 -8.37
CA ARG A 60 3.43 -5.48 -9.38
C ARG A 60 4.48 -6.58 -9.50
N LEU A 61 5.77 -6.25 -9.41
CA LEU A 61 6.85 -7.23 -9.39
C LEU A 61 6.77 -8.12 -8.15
N ILE A 62 6.65 -7.53 -6.94
CA ILE A 62 6.52 -8.29 -5.70
C ILE A 62 5.35 -9.26 -5.78
N MET A 63 4.19 -8.81 -6.26
CA MET A 63 2.96 -9.61 -6.33
C MET A 63 2.93 -10.60 -7.51
N GLY A 64 3.98 -10.66 -8.34
CA GLY A 64 4.03 -11.53 -9.53
C GLY A 64 3.07 -11.12 -10.64
N LEU A 65 2.59 -9.85 -10.62
CA LEU A 65 1.73 -9.26 -11.67
C LEU A 65 2.55 -8.68 -12.84
N ALA A 66 3.87 -8.67 -12.70
CA ALA A 66 4.85 -8.37 -13.73
C ALA A 66 6.07 -9.26 -13.48
N ALA A 67 6.68 -9.78 -14.55
CA ALA A 67 7.89 -10.59 -14.45
C ALA A 67 9.12 -9.71 -14.75
N PRO A 68 10.18 -9.76 -13.91
CA PRO A 68 11.43 -9.09 -14.24
C PRO A 68 12.11 -9.76 -15.43
N GLN A 69 12.93 -9.01 -16.20
CA GLN A 69 13.76 -9.58 -17.26
C GLN A 69 15.01 -10.27 -16.69
N GLU A 70 15.52 -9.72 -15.57
CA GLU A 70 16.70 -10.26 -14.88
C GLU A 70 16.45 -10.18 -13.37
N GLY A 71 17.17 -11.01 -12.64
CA GLY A 71 17.06 -11.09 -11.18
C GLY A 71 16.04 -12.12 -10.72
N ARG A 72 15.81 -12.15 -9.43
CA ARG A 72 14.85 -13.07 -8.80
C ARG A 72 14.18 -12.45 -7.58
N ILE A 73 13.02 -13.00 -7.23
CA ILE A 73 12.26 -12.62 -6.04
C ILE A 73 12.25 -13.83 -5.12
N LEU A 74 12.58 -13.61 -3.85
CA LEU A 74 12.53 -14.65 -2.83
C LEU A 74 11.45 -14.28 -1.79
N PHE A 75 10.75 -15.29 -1.30
CA PHE A 75 9.82 -15.19 -0.18
C PHE A 75 10.23 -16.19 0.90
N HIS A 76 10.51 -15.71 2.12
CA HIS A 76 11.11 -16.52 3.18
C HIS A 76 12.32 -17.35 2.69
N GLY A 77 13.24 -16.69 1.99
CA GLY A 77 14.45 -17.30 1.45
C GLY A 77 14.25 -18.26 0.28
N ARG A 78 13.01 -18.50 -0.18
CA ARG A 78 12.68 -19.39 -1.32
C ARG A 78 12.42 -18.58 -2.58
N PRO A 79 13.04 -18.93 -3.73
CA PRO A 79 12.74 -18.28 -5.01
C PRO A 79 11.27 -18.47 -5.40
N LEU A 80 10.65 -17.42 -5.95
CA LEU A 80 9.31 -17.44 -6.53
C LEU A 80 9.44 -17.64 -8.04
N GLU A 81 9.11 -18.82 -8.54
CA GLU A 81 9.28 -19.18 -9.96
C GLU A 81 7.94 -19.50 -10.64
N THR A 82 6.97 -19.98 -9.88
CA THR A 82 5.69 -20.44 -10.40
C THR A 82 4.53 -19.61 -9.88
N GLU A 83 3.40 -19.66 -10.58
CA GLU A 83 2.15 -19.04 -10.10
C GLU A 83 1.71 -19.57 -8.72
N LYS A 84 2.04 -20.83 -8.41
CA LYS A 84 1.77 -21.41 -7.10
C LYS A 84 2.57 -20.73 -6.01
N ASP A 85 3.84 -20.39 -6.26
CA ASP A 85 4.70 -19.71 -5.29
C ASP A 85 4.19 -18.26 -5.04
N PHE A 86 3.84 -17.56 -6.12
CA PHE A 86 3.24 -16.23 -6.00
C PHE A 86 1.87 -16.25 -5.33
N ARG A 87 1.08 -17.31 -5.49
CA ARG A 87 -0.16 -17.47 -4.75
C ARG A 87 0.08 -17.58 -3.25
N GLU A 88 1.10 -18.34 -2.82
CA GLU A 88 1.50 -18.42 -1.40
C GLU A 88 1.89 -17.04 -0.86
N LEU A 89 2.72 -16.30 -1.59
CA LEU A 89 3.08 -14.93 -1.23
C LEU A 89 1.83 -14.04 -1.10
N ARG A 90 0.91 -14.07 -2.08
CA ARG A 90 -0.32 -13.24 -2.06
C ARG A 90 -1.29 -13.58 -0.92
N CYS A 91 -1.19 -14.76 -0.32
CA CYS A 91 -1.92 -15.09 0.90
C CYS A 91 -1.32 -14.44 2.16
N LYS A 92 -0.05 -14.01 2.10
CA LYS A 92 0.71 -13.48 3.23
C LYS A 92 1.11 -12.01 3.09
N VAL A 93 1.13 -11.50 1.89
CA VAL A 93 1.43 -10.10 1.58
C VAL A 93 0.18 -9.45 1.02
N GLY A 94 -0.36 -8.51 1.78
CA GLY A 94 -1.58 -7.79 1.40
C GLY A 94 -1.28 -6.60 0.51
N LEU A 95 -2.05 -6.42 -0.57
CA LEU A 95 -1.96 -5.25 -1.46
C LEU A 95 -3.25 -4.44 -1.40
N VAL A 96 -3.13 -3.15 -1.08
CA VAL A 96 -4.22 -2.17 -1.17
C VAL A 96 -3.98 -1.29 -2.39
N LEU A 97 -4.90 -1.35 -3.34
CA LEU A 97 -4.81 -0.62 -4.60
C LEU A 97 -5.13 0.87 -4.45
N GLN A 98 -4.59 1.68 -5.36
CA GLN A 98 -4.85 3.12 -5.42
C GLN A 98 -6.33 3.44 -5.59
N HIS A 99 -7.05 2.68 -6.41
CA HIS A 99 -8.50 2.82 -6.62
C HIS A 99 -9.23 1.68 -5.92
N ALA A 100 -10.03 2.01 -4.91
CA ALA A 100 -10.78 1.00 -4.16
C ALA A 100 -11.81 0.27 -5.02
N GLU A 101 -12.32 0.93 -6.08
CA GLU A 101 -13.22 0.32 -7.07
C GLU A 101 -12.60 -0.86 -7.82
N ASP A 102 -11.28 -0.88 -7.97
CA ASP A 102 -10.57 -1.99 -8.64
C ASP A 102 -10.42 -3.21 -7.71
N GLN A 103 -10.69 -3.03 -6.41
CA GLN A 103 -10.52 -4.06 -5.38
C GLN A 103 -11.85 -4.60 -4.85
N LEU A 104 -12.89 -3.75 -4.77
CA LEU A 104 -14.21 -4.12 -4.26
C LEU A 104 -15.10 -4.61 -5.41
N PHE A 105 -15.56 -5.86 -5.35
CA PHE A 105 -16.33 -6.48 -6.43
C PHE A 105 -17.57 -7.25 -5.96
N CYS A 106 -17.73 -7.51 -4.66
CA CYS A 106 -18.92 -8.13 -4.13
C CYS A 106 -20.05 -7.11 -3.88
N PRO A 107 -21.33 -7.55 -3.88
CA PRO A 107 -22.46 -6.66 -3.65
C PRO A 107 -22.42 -5.96 -2.29
N THR A 108 -22.08 -6.68 -1.21
CA THR A 108 -22.06 -6.16 0.16
C THR A 108 -20.66 -6.09 0.73
N VAL A 109 -20.49 -5.22 1.71
CA VAL A 109 -19.20 -5.06 2.45
C VAL A 109 -18.79 -6.37 3.12
N LEU A 110 -19.74 -7.08 3.75
CA LEU A 110 -19.44 -8.35 4.41
C LEU A 110 -18.93 -9.39 3.42
N GLU A 111 -19.58 -9.51 2.25
CA GLU A 111 -19.14 -10.45 1.21
C GLU A 111 -17.74 -10.14 0.69
N ASP A 112 -17.42 -8.87 0.45
CA ASP A 112 -16.07 -8.47 0.02
C ASP A 112 -15.02 -8.79 1.08
N VAL A 113 -15.28 -8.46 2.35
CA VAL A 113 -14.31 -8.70 3.42
C VAL A 113 -14.18 -10.19 3.74
N ALA A 114 -15.27 -10.97 3.68
CA ALA A 114 -15.24 -12.40 3.92
C ALA A 114 -14.64 -13.22 2.76
N PHE A 115 -14.53 -12.63 1.56
CA PHE A 115 -14.09 -13.34 0.36
C PHE A 115 -12.70 -13.97 0.51
N GLY A 116 -11.75 -13.24 1.06
CA GLY A 116 -10.39 -13.73 1.29
C GLY A 116 -10.36 -14.97 2.21
N PRO A 117 -10.87 -14.90 3.44
CA PRO A 117 -10.95 -16.04 4.36
C PRO A 117 -11.66 -17.27 3.75
N LEU A 118 -12.77 -17.07 3.02
CA LEU A 118 -13.46 -18.16 2.34
C LEU A 118 -12.56 -18.87 1.31
N ASN A 119 -11.80 -18.13 0.53
CA ASN A 119 -10.85 -18.70 -0.44
C ASN A 119 -9.67 -19.43 0.21
N LEU A 120 -9.37 -19.12 1.46
CA LEU A 120 -8.37 -19.86 2.27
C LEU A 120 -8.95 -21.07 3.00
N GLY A 121 -10.24 -21.39 2.78
CA GLY A 121 -10.88 -22.59 3.30
C GLY A 121 -11.55 -22.41 4.69
N CYS A 122 -11.73 -21.19 5.17
CA CYS A 122 -12.57 -20.92 6.32
C CYS A 122 -14.03 -21.30 6.03
N THR A 123 -14.75 -21.76 7.04
CA THR A 123 -16.19 -21.93 6.96
C THR A 123 -16.89 -20.57 6.78
N GLN A 124 -18.15 -20.56 6.35
CA GLN A 124 -18.93 -19.33 6.19
C GLN A 124 -19.04 -18.54 7.51
N ASP A 125 -19.28 -19.25 8.61
CA ASP A 125 -19.41 -18.63 9.93
C ASP A 125 -18.07 -18.01 10.38
N GLU A 126 -16.95 -18.76 10.28
CA GLU A 126 -15.62 -18.23 10.60
C GLU A 126 -15.24 -17.01 9.75
N ALA A 127 -15.50 -17.05 8.46
CA ALA A 127 -15.20 -15.94 7.56
C ALA A 127 -16.03 -14.70 7.88
N ARG A 128 -17.30 -14.89 8.22
CA ARG A 128 -18.22 -13.84 8.65
C ARG A 128 -17.77 -13.20 9.97
N ASP A 129 -17.41 -14.01 10.96
CA ASP A 129 -16.95 -13.51 12.26
C ASP A 129 -15.65 -12.73 12.14
N ARG A 130 -14.68 -13.23 11.35
CA ARG A 130 -13.43 -12.51 11.05
C ARG A 130 -13.70 -11.19 10.33
N ALA A 131 -14.59 -11.19 9.34
CA ALA A 131 -14.96 -9.99 8.61
C ALA A 131 -15.62 -8.95 9.53
N ALA A 132 -16.59 -9.35 10.36
CA ALA A 132 -17.26 -8.47 11.31
C ALA A 132 -16.28 -7.87 12.33
N SER A 133 -15.41 -8.69 12.91
CA SER A 133 -14.36 -8.22 13.83
C SER A 133 -13.39 -7.24 13.16
N THR A 134 -13.00 -7.50 11.91
CA THR A 134 -12.12 -6.59 11.17
C THR A 134 -12.81 -5.26 10.87
N LEU A 135 -14.07 -5.28 10.47
CA LEU A 135 -14.86 -4.08 10.25
C LEU A 135 -15.02 -3.24 11.52
N GLU A 136 -15.29 -3.89 12.66
CA GLU A 136 -15.37 -3.21 13.96
C GLU A 136 -14.05 -2.51 14.32
N ARG A 137 -12.91 -3.19 14.17
CA ARG A 137 -11.57 -2.61 14.41
C ARG A 137 -11.27 -1.40 13.54
N LEU A 138 -11.88 -1.30 12.36
CA LEU A 138 -11.74 -0.17 11.43
C LEU A 138 -12.80 0.92 11.63
N GLY A 139 -13.67 0.79 12.64
CA GLY A 139 -14.77 1.72 12.90
C GLY A 139 -15.88 1.65 11.85
N LEU A 140 -16.05 0.47 11.22
CA LEU A 140 -17.07 0.18 10.21
C LEU A 140 -18.15 -0.78 10.75
N ALA A 141 -18.35 -0.84 12.07
CA ALA A 141 -19.46 -1.60 12.65
C ALA A 141 -20.80 -1.15 12.08
N GLY A 142 -21.64 -2.09 11.67
CA GLY A 142 -22.94 -1.82 11.03
C GLY A 142 -22.87 -1.57 9.51
N PHE A 143 -21.69 -1.75 8.89
CA PHE A 143 -21.52 -1.64 7.44
C PHE A 143 -21.75 -2.96 6.71
N GLU A 144 -21.86 -4.08 7.40
CA GLU A 144 -21.86 -5.44 6.86
C GLU A 144 -22.80 -5.62 5.68
N ASN A 145 -24.03 -5.09 5.80
CA ASN A 145 -25.08 -5.21 4.77
C ASN A 145 -25.13 -4.02 3.80
N ARG A 146 -24.22 -3.04 3.93
CA ARG A 146 -24.19 -1.93 2.98
C ARG A 146 -23.69 -2.39 1.63
N LEU A 147 -24.27 -1.81 0.58
CA LEU A 147 -23.86 -2.06 -0.79
C LEU A 147 -22.56 -1.32 -1.10
N THR A 148 -21.54 -2.02 -1.60
CA THR A 148 -20.21 -1.48 -1.84
C THR A 148 -20.21 -0.30 -2.80
N HIS A 149 -21.07 -0.32 -3.83
CA HIS A 149 -21.19 0.77 -4.80
C HIS A 149 -21.85 2.06 -4.24
N ARG A 150 -22.49 1.99 -3.06
CA ARG A 150 -23.12 3.15 -2.39
C ARG A 150 -22.23 3.81 -1.32
N LEU A 151 -21.06 3.27 -1.10
CA LEU A 151 -20.10 3.82 -0.14
C LEU A 151 -19.46 5.10 -0.69
N SER A 152 -19.14 6.04 0.21
CA SER A 152 -18.28 7.17 -0.11
C SER A 152 -16.85 6.69 -0.46
N GLY A 153 -16.05 7.56 -1.08
CA GLY A 153 -14.66 7.22 -1.42
C GLY A 153 -13.82 6.81 -0.19
N GLY A 154 -14.00 7.52 0.93
CA GLY A 154 -13.33 7.19 2.19
C GLY A 154 -13.79 5.86 2.78
N GLU A 155 -15.09 5.58 2.77
CA GLU A 155 -15.64 4.30 3.22
C GLU A 155 -15.14 3.14 2.34
N LYS A 156 -15.11 3.30 1.01
CA LYS A 156 -14.56 2.29 0.08
C LYS A 156 -13.09 1.99 0.38
N LYS A 157 -12.27 3.02 0.67
CA LYS A 157 -10.86 2.83 1.04
C LYS A 157 -10.71 2.05 2.35
N LEU A 158 -11.51 2.36 3.36
CA LEU A 158 -11.48 1.61 4.62
C LEU A 158 -11.94 0.16 4.43
N VAL A 159 -12.99 -0.07 3.62
CA VAL A 159 -13.43 -1.44 3.28
C VAL A 159 -12.35 -2.17 2.47
N SER A 160 -11.72 -1.52 1.49
CA SER A 160 -10.59 -2.08 0.74
C SER A 160 -9.42 -2.46 1.66
N LEU A 161 -9.13 -1.66 2.69
CA LEU A 161 -8.15 -2.03 3.71
C LEU A 161 -8.64 -3.21 4.56
N ALA A 162 -9.95 -3.29 4.87
CA ALA A 162 -10.53 -4.41 5.61
C ALA A 162 -10.38 -5.75 4.87
N THR A 163 -10.59 -5.77 3.53
CA THR A 163 -10.45 -7.00 2.71
C THR A 163 -9.04 -7.58 2.75
N VAL A 164 -8.04 -6.75 3.06
CA VAL A 164 -6.65 -7.17 3.20
C VAL A 164 -6.33 -7.56 4.64
N LEU A 165 -6.75 -6.74 5.62
CA LEU A 165 -6.42 -6.96 7.03
C LEU A 165 -7.09 -8.20 7.64
N VAL A 166 -8.25 -8.59 7.12
CA VAL A 166 -8.95 -9.83 7.53
C VAL A 166 -8.14 -11.10 7.28
N MET A 167 -7.18 -11.02 6.36
CA MET A 167 -6.25 -12.11 6.00
C MET A 167 -5.05 -12.21 6.95
N GLU A 168 -4.90 -11.29 7.91
CA GLU A 168 -3.77 -11.21 8.84
C GLU A 168 -2.41 -11.29 8.13
N PRO A 169 -2.14 -10.37 7.18
CA PRO A 169 -0.92 -10.44 6.38
C PRO A 169 0.34 -10.16 7.20
N GLU A 170 1.46 -10.76 6.78
CA GLU A 170 2.80 -10.53 7.33
C GLU A 170 3.39 -9.20 6.88
N ALA A 171 2.99 -8.75 5.69
CA ALA A 171 3.37 -7.45 5.15
C ALA A 171 2.22 -6.79 4.40
N LEU A 172 2.21 -5.46 4.38
CA LEU A 172 1.24 -4.62 3.65
C LEU A 172 1.94 -3.78 2.59
N LEU A 173 1.40 -3.80 1.39
CA LEU A 173 1.75 -2.91 0.29
C LEU A 173 0.56 -1.96 0.06
N LEU A 174 0.77 -0.67 0.27
CA LEU A 174 -0.31 0.34 0.22
C LEU A 174 0.03 1.36 -0.88
N ASP A 175 -0.77 1.38 -1.94
CA ASP A 175 -0.59 2.31 -3.07
C ASP A 175 -1.53 3.51 -2.93
N GLU A 176 -0.97 4.68 -2.58
CA GLU A 176 -1.70 5.94 -2.38
C GLU A 176 -2.98 5.78 -1.52
N PRO A 177 -2.87 5.22 -0.29
CA PRO A 177 -4.05 4.82 0.48
C PRO A 177 -4.92 5.98 0.96
N THR A 178 -4.41 7.21 0.95
CA THR A 178 -5.13 8.43 1.39
C THR A 178 -5.47 9.37 0.26
N ASN A 179 -5.16 9.02 -0.99
CA ASN A 179 -5.44 9.90 -2.12
C ASN A 179 -6.94 10.13 -2.30
N GLY A 180 -7.34 11.40 -2.40
CA GLY A 180 -8.73 11.81 -2.62
C GLY A 180 -9.65 11.66 -1.40
N LEU A 181 -9.09 11.44 -0.21
CA LEU A 181 -9.86 11.35 1.02
C LEU A 181 -10.08 12.70 1.69
N ASP A 182 -11.22 12.83 2.36
CA ASP A 182 -11.45 13.91 3.31
C ASP A 182 -10.54 13.74 4.56
N PRO A 183 -10.36 14.81 5.36
CA PRO A 183 -9.48 14.77 6.52
C PRO A 183 -9.87 13.71 7.57
N GLU A 184 -11.16 13.44 7.75
CA GLU A 184 -11.65 12.47 8.73
C GLU A 184 -11.31 11.04 8.31
N ALA A 185 -11.60 10.66 7.08
CA ALA A 185 -11.24 9.35 6.52
C ALA A 185 -9.71 9.14 6.51
N ARG A 186 -8.93 10.20 6.19
CA ARG A 186 -7.47 10.16 6.26
C ARG A 186 -6.98 9.86 7.68
N GLN A 187 -7.52 10.55 8.69
CA GLN A 187 -7.13 10.33 10.10
C GLN A 187 -7.50 8.92 10.59
N ARG A 188 -8.61 8.36 10.14
CA ARG A 188 -8.98 6.97 10.45
C ARG A 188 -7.95 5.98 9.92
N ILE A 189 -7.51 6.13 8.66
CA ILE A 189 -6.47 5.26 8.08
C ILE A 189 -5.15 5.39 8.85
N ILE A 190 -4.73 6.62 9.18
CA ILE A 190 -3.54 6.87 10.00
C ILE A 190 -3.65 6.14 11.35
N GLY A 191 -4.78 6.30 12.04
CA GLY A 191 -5.04 5.66 13.33
C GLY A 191 -4.91 4.15 13.25
N VAL A 192 -5.50 3.53 12.23
CA VAL A 192 -5.38 2.10 11.97
C VAL A 192 -3.93 1.69 11.74
N LEU A 193 -3.23 2.35 10.83
CA LEU A 193 -1.85 2.01 10.48
C LEU A 193 -0.89 2.17 11.66
N LYS A 194 -1.11 3.15 12.54
CA LYS A 194 -0.30 3.35 13.75
C LYS A 194 -0.41 2.18 14.73
N THR A 195 -1.56 1.53 14.81
CA THR A 195 -1.78 0.41 15.73
C THR A 195 -1.29 -0.93 15.19
N LEU A 196 -1.06 -1.05 13.87
CA LEU A 196 -0.64 -2.29 13.25
C LEU A 196 0.88 -2.52 13.43
N PRO A 197 1.30 -3.67 13.98
CA PRO A 197 2.72 -4.04 14.06
C PRO A 197 3.27 -4.49 12.69
N THR A 198 2.40 -4.84 11.75
CA THR A 198 2.69 -5.45 10.45
C THR A 198 3.72 -4.63 9.65
N ALA A 199 4.72 -5.30 9.10
CA ALA A 199 5.67 -4.72 8.15
C ALA A 199 4.92 -4.10 6.98
N ARG A 200 5.39 -2.96 6.46
CA ARG A 200 4.67 -2.30 5.36
C ARG A 200 5.54 -1.45 4.47
N ILE A 201 5.08 -1.31 3.24
CA ILE A 201 5.59 -0.35 2.28
C ILE A 201 4.41 0.50 1.82
N ILE A 202 4.52 1.81 1.99
CA ILE A 202 3.48 2.78 1.62
C ILE A 202 4.02 3.66 0.51
N ILE A 203 3.38 3.65 -0.64
CA ILE A 203 3.60 4.63 -1.69
C ILE A 203 2.68 5.81 -1.42
N SER A 204 3.25 7.01 -1.27
CA SER A 204 2.47 8.25 -1.19
C SER A 204 3.28 9.46 -1.64
N HIS A 205 2.55 10.49 -2.07
CA HIS A 205 3.08 11.84 -2.29
C HIS A 205 2.76 12.78 -1.12
N ASP A 206 1.98 12.31 -0.13
CA ASP A 206 1.66 13.02 1.10
C ASP A 206 2.74 12.73 2.15
N TRP A 207 3.66 13.69 2.32
CA TRP A 207 4.77 13.56 3.26
C TRP A 207 4.28 13.46 4.72
N ASP A 208 3.29 14.28 5.10
CA ASP A 208 2.77 14.29 6.46
C ASP A 208 2.13 12.95 6.83
N PHE A 209 1.45 12.32 5.87
CA PHE A 209 0.94 10.97 6.03
C PHE A 209 2.05 9.93 6.24
N LEU A 210 3.10 9.98 5.40
CA LEU A 210 4.24 9.07 5.54
C LEU A 210 4.97 9.29 6.87
N ALA A 211 5.17 10.54 7.30
CA ALA A 211 5.82 10.86 8.56
C ALA A 211 5.06 10.30 9.78
N GLU A 212 3.73 10.21 9.69
CA GLU A 212 2.91 9.64 10.75
C GLU A 212 2.85 8.11 10.74
N THR A 213 3.11 7.46 9.60
CA THR A 213 2.83 6.03 9.41
C THR A 213 4.03 5.18 9.06
N SER A 214 5.20 5.78 8.82
CA SER A 214 6.45 5.10 8.45
C SER A 214 7.60 5.54 9.35
N SER A 215 8.63 4.71 9.44
CA SER A 215 9.86 4.99 10.19
C SER A 215 11.08 5.13 9.30
N GLU A 216 10.97 4.75 8.03
CA GLU A 216 12.02 4.80 7.03
C GLU A 216 11.43 5.40 5.75
N TYR A 217 12.22 6.16 5.01
CA TYR A 217 11.76 6.86 3.81
C TYR A 217 12.71 6.60 2.67
N LEU A 218 12.16 6.13 1.55
CA LEU A 218 12.90 5.88 0.32
C LEU A 218 12.27 6.67 -0.84
N THR A 219 13.07 6.98 -1.83
CA THR A 219 12.63 7.49 -3.13
C THR A 219 13.26 6.66 -4.24
N VAL A 220 12.74 6.78 -5.45
CA VAL A 220 13.33 6.14 -6.63
C VAL A 220 14.08 7.19 -7.43
N GLU A 221 15.39 7.08 -7.47
CA GLU A 221 16.27 7.93 -8.27
C GLU A 221 17.13 7.08 -9.19
N GLY A 222 17.20 7.44 -10.47
CA GLY A 222 18.07 6.74 -11.42
C GLY A 222 17.86 5.22 -11.52
N GLN A 223 16.63 4.74 -11.29
CA GLN A 223 16.26 3.31 -11.35
C GLN A 223 16.62 2.45 -10.11
N HIS A 224 17.08 3.10 -9.03
CA HIS A 224 17.37 2.48 -7.73
C HIS A 224 16.61 3.16 -6.61
N PHE A 225 16.49 2.47 -5.46
CA PHE A 225 16.02 3.09 -4.24
C PHE A 225 17.15 3.85 -3.56
N THR A 226 16.87 5.07 -3.13
CA THR A 226 17.77 5.91 -2.34
C THR A 226 17.04 6.39 -1.08
N ASP A 227 17.79 6.67 -0.02
CA ASP A 227 17.20 7.23 1.19
C ASP A 227 16.62 8.62 0.89
N ALA A 228 15.32 8.79 1.19
CA ALA A 228 14.69 10.10 1.18
C ALA A 228 15.04 10.81 2.49
N ALA A 229 16.03 11.70 2.46
CA ALA A 229 16.33 12.52 3.63
C ALA A 229 15.15 13.47 3.93
N PRO A 230 14.80 13.73 5.20
CA PRO A 230 13.78 14.69 5.60
C PRO A 230 14.16 16.16 5.34
N SER A 231 15.06 16.43 4.39
CA SER A 231 15.71 17.73 4.17
C SER A 231 14.81 18.80 3.53
N HIS A 232 13.50 18.56 3.36
CA HIS A 232 12.58 19.54 2.83
C HIS A 232 11.38 19.72 3.78
N ALA A 233 11.64 20.32 4.93
CA ALA A 233 10.60 21.02 5.66
C ALA A 233 10.13 22.20 4.79
N HIS A 234 9.19 21.97 3.89
CA HIS A 234 8.45 23.05 3.25
C HIS A 234 7.52 23.62 4.32
N ALA A 235 7.83 24.82 4.80
CA ALA A 235 6.88 25.62 5.55
C ALA A 235 5.69 25.90 4.61
N HIS A 236 4.62 25.13 4.75
CA HIS A 236 3.37 25.43 4.06
C HIS A 236 2.75 26.65 4.71
N MET A 237 2.89 27.79 4.05
CA MET A 237 2.14 29.00 4.40
C MET A 237 0.69 28.78 3.96
N HIS A 238 -0.19 28.41 4.89
CA HIS A 238 -1.63 28.38 4.65
C HIS A 238 -2.13 29.81 4.51
N VAL A 239 -2.36 30.25 3.28
CA VAL A 239 -3.06 31.51 3.01
C VAL A 239 -4.56 31.24 3.18
N HIS A 240 -5.12 31.66 4.31
CA HIS A 240 -6.57 31.68 4.49
C HIS A 240 -7.18 32.85 3.69
N PRO A 241 -8.30 32.66 2.98
CA PRO A 241 -8.89 33.70 2.13
C PRO A 241 -9.55 34.86 2.90
N LEU A 242 -9.50 34.91 4.22
CA LEU A 242 -10.02 35.95 5.03
C LEU A 242 -9.04 36.34 6.15
N GLY A 243 -8.26 37.41 5.91
CA GLY A 243 -7.56 38.15 6.95
C GLY A 243 -6.03 38.15 6.87
N ASN A 244 -5.48 39.30 6.48
CA ASN A 244 -4.06 39.67 6.58
C ASN A 244 -3.61 39.85 8.03
N LYS A 245 -3.33 38.79 8.76
CA LYS A 245 -2.50 38.86 9.98
C LYS A 245 -1.69 37.56 10.10
N PRO A 246 -0.34 37.62 10.22
CA PRO A 246 0.47 36.48 10.53
C PRO A 246 0.24 36.08 12.00
N HIS A 247 0.01 34.81 12.26
CA HIS A 247 0.08 34.22 13.59
C HIS A 247 1.35 33.39 13.66
N GLU A 248 2.25 33.76 14.57
CA GLU A 248 3.37 32.94 15.01
C GLU A 248 2.82 31.82 15.91
N HIS A 249 3.23 30.62 15.64
CA HIS A 249 3.17 29.48 16.56
C HIS A 249 4.53 28.80 16.62
#